data_c2db973a17201fbebe13c89063e00db0
#
_entry.id   c2db973a17201fbebe13c89063e00db0
#
_cell.length_a   1.000
_cell.length_b   1.000
_cell.length_c   1.000
_cell.angle_alpha   90.00
_cell.angle_beta   90.00
_cell.angle_gamma   90.00
#
_symmetry.space_group_name_H-M   'P 1'
#
loop_
_entity.id
_entity.type
_entity.pdbx_description
1 polymer ?
#
loop_
_entity_poly.entity_id
_entity_poly.type
_entity_poly.pdbx_seq_one_letter_code
_entity_poly.pdbx_strand_id
1 'polypeptide(L)'
;MNLRKYFFAYAGLVAGLMLFSTGLACAQAVGVLERERPAYDAKGIPLGGFRLYPRLNFDTAYDDNVFRLPAGQSDWYFRETPTLRLRSQWGQHFLEVFGGADNYNYARFSSLDLTDWNLGAAGRYDIARGISVAGTNTYGEYHEALYSPNTVGSQISPTRFHKNHSEVTASYHPASLGIGAGFSLDRLTYASVPLLGGGLVGNTDRNQKAYQAYIRGFYDFSPGYSAFVKASYDSRVFDQFLDRSGFHRSSNGFRLDGGVDLRLTNLIDGEIFVGYLEQHYAQNVPTPLKNIAGLDYGGQLNWYPTQLMTVHLTASHTISDVIISGVSASEDESAKLSAEYELGYNLIAQAYGEYTHSHLQGSSRSDDYPSAGISLKYFMNAYLSANLSYDHAERSSNIATANYQDNMIGFRITGHI
;
A
#
# COMPACT_ATOMS: atom_id res chain seq x y z
N MET A 1 1.76 11.92 -2.55
CA MET A 1 2.39 10.91 -3.40
C MET A 1 3.32 10.09 -2.53
N ASN A 2 2.97 8.83 -2.31
CA ASN A 2 3.60 8.05 -1.25
C ASN A 2 4.95 7.49 -1.71
N LEU A 3 6.05 8.16 -1.43
CA LEU A 3 7.41 7.61 -1.42
C LEU A 3 7.61 6.48 -0.38
N ARG A 4 6.55 6.18 0.39
CA ARG A 4 6.55 5.24 1.52
C ARG A 4 5.89 3.90 1.27
N LYS A 5 5.49 3.58 0.05
CA LYS A 5 4.88 2.26 -0.26
C LYS A 5 5.75 1.05 0.10
N TYR A 6 7.00 1.26 0.46
CA TYR A 6 7.94 0.17 0.74
C TYR A 6 8.19 -0.12 2.23
N PHE A 7 7.64 0.69 3.16
CA PHE A 7 7.74 0.36 4.58
C PHE A 7 6.75 -0.73 5.00
N PHE A 8 5.65 -0.87 4.26
CA PHE A 8 4.60 -1.86 4.52
C PHE A 8 4.32 -2.69 3.27
N ALA A 9 5.33 -3.43 2.81
CA ALA A 9 5.13 -4.42 1.74
C ALA A 9 4.17 -5.55 2.15
N TYR A 10 3.62 -5.50 3.36
CA TYR A 10 2.69 -6.48 3.90
C TYR A 10 1.35 -5.92 4.39
N ALA A 11 1.19 -4.60 4.50
CA ALA A 11 -0.15 -4.05 4.57
C ALA A 11 -0.80 -4.34 3.22
N GLY A 12 -1.69 -5.30 3.20
CA GLY A 12 -2.38 -5.71 1.99
C GLY A 12 -2.83 -4.46 1.23
N LEU A 13 -2.39 -4.37 -0.01
CA LEU A 13 -2.97 -3.44 -0.96
C LEU A 13 -4.44 -3.88 -1.09
N VAL A 14 -5.28 -3.43 -0.16
CA VAL A 14 -6.70 -3.30 -0.42
C VAL A 14 -6.77 -2.16 -1.44
N ALA A 15 -6.40 -2.48 -2.67
CA ALA A 15 -6.96 -1.78 -3.80
C ALA A 15 -8.45 -2.03 -3.66
N GLY A 16 -9.13 -1.17 -2.89
CA GLY A 16 -10.56 -1.12 -2.89
C GLY A 16 -10.94 -0.95 -4.35
N LEU A 17 -11.30 -2.04 -5.01
CA LEU A 17 -12.11 -1.96 -6.20
C LEU A 17 -13.36 -1.23 -5.73
N MET A 18 -13.45 0.07 -6.00
CA MET A 18 -14.67 0.83 -5.75
C MET A 18 -15.76 0.10 -6.52
N LEU A 19 -16.60 -0.62 -5.80
CA LEU A 19 -17.82 -1.19 -6.33
C LEU A 19 -18.72 0.00 -6.66
N PHE A 20 -18.62 0.51 -7.89
CA PHE A 20 -19.61 1.45 -8.41
C PHE A 20 -20.94 0.74 -8.46
N SER A 21 -21.73 0.89 -7.41
CA SER A 21 -23.15 0.55 -7.47
C SER A 21 -23.81 1.53 -8.42
N THR A 22 -24.44 1.02 -9.48
CA THR A 22 -25.37 1.76 -10.35
C THR A 22 -26.67 2.02 -9.57
N GLY A 23 -26.61 2.83 -8.52
CA GLY A 23 -27.76 3.37 -7.80
C GLY A 23 -27.85 4.86 -8.10
N LEU A 24 -29.06 5.37 -8.29
CA LEU A 24 -29.47 6.75 -8.56
C LEU A 24 -28.34 7.78 -8.36
N ALA A 25 -28.00 8.51 -9.42
CA ALA A 25 -26.97 9.54 -9.42
C ALA A 25 -27.30 10.69 -8.44
N CYS A 26 -27.07 10.49 -7.16
CA CYS A 26 -26.65 11.57 -6.30
C CYS A 26 -25.23 11.91 -6.73
N ALA A 27 -24.96 13.14 -7.09
CA ALA A 27 -23.61 13.60 -7.43
C ALA A 27 -22.72 13.32 -6.20
N GLN A 28 -21.96 12.23 -6.25
CA GLN A 28 -20.99 11.90 -5.20
C GLN A 28 -19.92 13.00 -5.19
N ALA A 29 -19.53 13.47 -4.01
CA ALA A 29 -18.41 14.39 -3.90
C ALA A 29 -17.15 13.70 -4.44
N VAL A 30 -16.39 14.41 -5.25
CA VAL A 30 -15.13 13.92 -5.84
C VAL A 30 -14.00 14.70 -5.21
N GLY A 31 -12.98 13.97 -4.74
CA GLY A 31 -11.78 14.55 -4.13
C GLY A 31 -11.09 15.58 -5.03
N VAL A 32 -10.40 16.52 -4.41
CA VAL A 32 -9.71 17.61 -5.14
C VAL A 32 -8.76 17.06 -6.21
N LEU A 33 -7.99 16.00 -5.90
CA LEU A 33 -7.07 15.37 -6.86
C LEU A 33 -7.77 14.44 -7.86
N GLU A 34 -8.95 13.94 -7.54
CA GLU A 34 -9.71 13.01 -8.38
C GLU A 34 -10.64 13.72 -9.35
N ARG A 35 -10.88 15.01 -9.13
CA ARG A 35 -11.75 15.83 -9.98
C ARG A 35 -11.17 15.93 -11.38
N GLU A 36 -12.04 15.74 -12.36
CA GLU A 36 -11.70 15.96 -13.76
C GLU A 36 -11.29 17.41 -14.02
N ARG A 37 -10.16 17.57 -14.71
CA ARG A 37 -9.63 18.84 -15.19
C ARG A 37 -9.33 18.73 -16.68
N PRO A 38 -10.34 18.86 -17.56
CA PRO A 38 -10.21 18.55 -19.00
C PRO A 38 -9.06 19.30 -19.71
N ALA A 39 -8.66 20.46 -19.17
CA ALA A 39 -7.53 21.23 -19.69
C ALA A 39 -6.16 20.68 -19.28
N TYR A 40 -6.12 19.80 -18.27
CA TYR A 40 -4.88 19.28 -17.65
C TYR A 40 -4.82 17.75 -17.57
N ASP A 41 -5.94 17.08 -17.81
CA ASP A 41 -6.00 15.61 -17.72
C ASP A 41 -5.40 14.97 -18.97
N ALA A 42 -4.72 13.84 -18.74
CA ALA A 42 -4.18 13.01 -19.81
C ALA A 42 -5.32 12.49 -20.70
N LYS A 43 -5.26 12.79 -21.98
CA LYS A 43 -6.28 12.38 -22.95
C LYS A 43 -6.13 10.92 -23.38
N GLY A 44 -4.93 10.36 -23.26
CA GLY A 44 -4.57 9.03 -23.73
C GLY A 44 -4.60 8.90 -25.26
N ILE A 45 -3.90 7.90 -25.75
CA ILE A 45 -3.80 7.57 -27.17
C ILE A 45 -4.87 6.52 -27.51
N PRO A 46 -5.83 6.78 -28.39
CA PRO A 46 -6.85 5.82 -28.76
C PRO A 46 -6.26 4.66 -29.58
N LEU A 47 -6.56 3.42 -29.19
CA LEU A 47 -6.13 2.18 -29.84
C LEU A 47 -7.33 1.24 -30.02
N GLY A 48 -8.18 1.53 -31.00
CA GLY A 48 -9.44 0.78 -31.22
C GLY A 48 -10.38 0.87 -30.01
N GLY A 49 -10.73 -0.27 -29.43
CA GLY A 49 -11.58 -0.36 -28.23
C GLY A 49 -10.84 -0.09 -26.90
N PHE A 50 -9.60 0.37 -26.97
CA PHE A 50 -8.74 0.68 -25.81
C PHE A 50 -8.18 2.09 -25.91
N ARG A 51 -7.64 2.55 -24.78
CA ARG A 51 -6.88 3.80 -24.69
C ARG A 51 -5.61 3.57 -23.91
N LEU A 52 -4.48 4.03 -24.48
CA LEU A 52 -3.15 3.94 -23.86
C LEU A 52 -2.82 5.24 -23.16
N TYR A 53 -2.35 5.14 -21.91
CA TYR A 53 -1.92 6.26 -21.06
C TYR A 53 -0.45 6.10 -20.68
N PRO A 54 0.47 6.60 -21.48
CA PRO A 54 1.87 6.68 -21.08
C PRO A 54 2.08 7.82 -20.08
N ARG A 55 2.93 7.57 -19.07
CA ARG A 55 3.36 8.58 -18.10
C ARG A 55 4.82 8.37 -17.76
N LEU A 56 5.55 9.45 -17.61
CA LEU A 56 6.93 9.47 -17.17
C LEU A 56 7.09 10.50 -16.05
N ASN A 57 7.57 10.08 -14.89
CA ASN A 57 7.97 11.00 -13.83
C ASN A 57 9.49 11.05 -13.78
N PHE A 58 10.02 12.27 -13.63
CA PHE A 58 11.39 12.54 -13.24
C PHE A 58 11.38 13.21 -11.89
N ASP A 59 12.01 12.57 -10.91
CA ASP A 59 12.19 13.10 -9.57
C ASP A 59 13.66 13.42 -9.33
N THR A 60 13.93 14.52 -8.65
CA THR A 60 15.19 14.76 -7.96
C THR A 60 14.87 15.10 -6.52
N ALA A 61 15.61 14.51 -5.59
CA ALA A 61 15.43 14.80 -4.18
C ALA A 61 16.75 14.82 -3.42
N TYR A 62 16.81 15.69 -2.45
CA TYR A 62 17.83 15.70 -1.40
C TYR A 62 17.24 15.03 -0.17
N ASP A 63 17.95 14.04 0.35
CA ASP A 63 17.62 13.26 1.54
C ASP A 63 18.78 13.40 2.52
N ASP A 64 18.52 13.85 3.73
CA ASP A 64 19.58 14.12 4.71
C ASP A 64 20.02 12.86 5.48
N ASN A 65 19.31 11.74 5.32
CA ASN A 65 19.60 10.45 5.96
C ASN A 65 19.20 9.24 5.12
N VAL A 66 19.82 9.03 3.97
CA VAL A 66 19.46 7.96 3.00
C VAL A 66 19.55 6.54 3.57
N PHE A 67 20.34 6.32 4.61
CA PHE A 67 20.46 5.04 5.31
C PHE A 67 19.52 4.90 6.50
N ARG A 68 18.91 6.00 6.94
CA ARG A 68 18.06 6.06 8.14
C ARG A 68 18.71 5.48 9.38
N LEU A 69 19.89 6.01 9.67
CA LEU A 69 20.70 5.69 10.83
C LEU A 69 20.70 6.86 11.84
N PRO A 70 21.06 6.62 13.12
CA PRO A 70 21.20 7.69 14.10
C PRO A 70 22.17 8.80 13.68
N ALA A 71 23.24 8.43 12.96
CA ALA A 71 24.16 9.38 12.30
C ALA A 71 23.75 9.48 10.82
N GLY A 72 23.01 10.51 10.49
CA GLY A 72 22.52 10.76 9.14
C GLY A 72 23.62 10.88 8.09
N GLN A 73 23.41 10.34 6.92
CA GLN A 73 24.24 10.52 5.74
C GLN A 73 23.38 11.00 4.60
N SER A 74 23.65 12.20 4.13
CA SER A 74 22.86 12.83 3.08
C SER A 74 23.33 12.44 1.70
N ASP A 75 22.38 12.39 0.75
CA ASP A 75 22.66 12.27 -0.67
C ASP A 75 21.58 12.92 -1.51
N TRP A 76 21.88 13.13 -2.79
CA TRP A 76 20.92 13.40 -3.84
C TRP A 76 20.60 12.10 -4.55
N TYR A 77 19.32 11.90 -4.90
CA TYR A 77 18.95 10.85 -5.83
C TYR A 77 18.10 11.40 -6.99
N PHE A 78 18.19 10.69 -8.09
CA PHE A 78 17.36 10.86 -9.26
C PHE A 78 16.49 9.62 -9.42
N ARG A 79 15.22 9.82 -9.72
CA ARG A 79 14.28 8.71 -9.92
C ARG A 79 13.49 8.91 -11.19
N GLU A 80 13.44 7.88 -12.01
CA GLU A 80 12.65 7.82 -13.23
C GLU A 80 11.56 6.78 -13.07
N THR A 81 10.32 7.17 -13.33
CA THR A 81 9.17 6.27 -13.20
C THR A 81 8.36 6.26 -14.49
N PRO A 82 8.77 5.51 -15.52
CA PRO A 82 7.93 5.23 -16.68
C PRO A 82 6.77 4.30 -16.30
N THR A 83 5.56 4.63 -16.73
CA THR A 83 4.37 3.78 -16.58
C THR A 83 3.54 3.77 -17.84
N LEU A 84 2.96 2.62 -18.17
CA LEU A 84 2.03 2.44 -19.28
C LEU A 84 0.74 1.80 -18.75
N ARG A 85 -0.40 2.32 -19.15
CA ARG A 85 -1.71 1.74 -18.86
C ARG A 85 -2.53 1.65 -20.13
N LEU A 86 -2.99 0.46 -20.47
CA LEU A 86 -3.90 0.21 -21.59
C LEU A 86 -5.26 -0.17 -21.01
N ARG A 87 -6.24 0.72 -21.14
CA ARG A 87 -7.57 0.60 -20.56
C ARG A 87 -8.63 0.43 -21.63
N SER A 88 -9.53 -0.54 -21.44
CA SER A 88 -10.70 -0.71 -22.31
C SER A 88 -11.66 0.50 -22.22
N GLN A 89 -12.30 0.80 -23.33
CA GLN A 89 -13.34 1.83 -23.46
C GLN A 89 -14.74 1.20 -23.57
N TRP A 90 -14.94 0.05 -22.93
CA TRP A 90 -16.23 -0.67 -22.97
C TRP A 90 -17.23 -0.04 -22.01
N GLY A 91 -18.52 -0.06 -22.37
CA GLY A 91 -19.55 0.58 -21.55
C GLY A 91 -19.94 -0.21 -20.29
N GLN A 92 -19.74 -1.53 -20.26
CA GLN A 92 -20.23 -2.40 -19.18
C GLN A 92 -19.11 -3.14 -18.45
N HIS A 93 -18.11 -3.62 -19.18
CA HIS A 93 -17.00 -4.38 -18.62
C HIS A 93 -15.74 -3.53 -18.57
N PHE A 94 -14.78 -3.92 -17.76
CA PHE A 94 -13.50 -3.22 -17.61
C PHE A 94 -12.34 -4.19 -17.79
N LEU A 95 -11.34 -3.78 -18.54
CA LEU A 95 -10.04 -4.45 -18.65
C LEU A 95 -8.94 -3.40 -18.70
N GLU A 96 -7.93 -3.55 -17.86
CA GLU A 96 -6.72 -2.74 -17.87
C GLU A 96 -5.49 -3.66 -17.84
N VAL A 97 -4.52 -3.39 -18.69
CA VAL A 97 -3.16 -3.95 -18.61
C VAL A 97 -2.22 -2.80 -18.30
N PHE A 98 -1.33 -2.99 -17.36
CA PHE A 98 -0.45 -1.93 -16.91
C PHE A 98 0.95 -2.47 -16.60
N GLY A 99 1.94 -1.59 -16.68
CA GLY A 99 3.29 -1.88 -16.26
C GLY A 99 4.07 -0.61 -16.01
N GLY A 100 5.15 -0.74 -15.26
CA GLY A 100 6.02 0.37 -14.94
C GLY A 100 7.33 -0.07 -14.33
N ALA A 101 8.24 0.89 -14.22
CA ALA A 101 9.49 0.73 -13.51
C ALA A 101 9.75 1.94 -12.62
N ASP A 102 10.53 1.74 -11.57
CA ASP A 102 11.05 2.77 -10.68
C ASP A 102 12.56 2.60 -10.62
N ASN A 103 13.29 3.52 -11.25
CA ASN A 103 14.75 3.49 -11.30
C ASN A 103 15.30 4.58 -10.37
N TYR A 104 16.09 4.18 -9.36
CA TYR A 104 16.73 5.08 -8.40
C TYR A 104 18.24 5.11 -8.64
N ASN A 105 18.81 6.29 -8.79
CA ASN A 105 20.23 6.55 -8.94
C ASN A 105 20.68 7.57 -7.89
N TYR A 106 21.57 7.15 -7.00
CA TYR A 106 22.14 7.98 -5.94
C TYR A 106 23.43 8.63 -6.40
N ALA A 107 23.66 9.89 -6.04
CA ALA A 107 24.81 10.65 -6.51
C ALA A 107 26.14 10.15 -5.90
N ARG A 108 26.14 9.71 -4.65
CA ARG A 108 27.31 9.26 -3.87
C ARG A 108 27.23 7.79 -3.51
N PHE A 109 26.07 7.30 -3.13
CA PHE A 109 25.90 5.95 -2.57
C PHE A 109 25.26 5.01 -3.61
N SER A 110 26.02 4.70 -4.68
CA SER A 110 25.54 3.80 -5.74
C SER A 110 25.17 2.39 -5.27
N SER A 111 25.57 1.99 -4.05
CA SER A 111 25.09 0.73 -3.45
C SER A 111 23.59 0.74 -3.13
N LEU A 112 22.96 1.91 -3.12
CA LEU A 112 21.53 2.11 -2.97
C LEU A 112 20.78 2.17 -4.31
N ASP A 113 21.51 2.20 -5.44
CA ASP A 113 20.89 2.20 -6.77
C ASP A 113 20.05 0.93 -6.93
N LEU A 114 18.83 1.12 -7.42
CA LEU A 114 17.92 0.00 -7.63
C LEU A 114 16.94 0.29 -8.76
N THR A 115 16.41 -0.76 -9.34
CA THR A 115 15.32 -0.70 -10.30
C THR A 115 14.23 -1.67 -9.86
N ASP A 116 13.08 -1.14 -9.44
CA ASP A 116 11.85 -1.91 -9.26
C ASP A 116 11.05 -1.90 -10.55
N TRP A 117 10.32 -2.98 -10.84
CA TRP A 117 9.42 -3.01 -11.98
C TRP A 117 8.20 -3.89 -11.69
N ASN A 118 7.10 -3.62 -12.37
CA ASN A 118 5.91 -4.46 -12.31
C ASN A 118 5.17 -4.49 -13.64
N LEU A 119 4.43 -5.58 -13.81
CA LEU A 119 3.48 -5.79 -14.90
C LEU A 119 2.22 -6.40 -14.31
N GLY A 120 1.06 -5.96 -14.75
CA GLY A 120 -0.20 -6.49 -14.25
C GLY A 120 -1.37 -6.32 -15.20
N ALA A 121 -2.45 -7.01 -14.85
CA ALA A 121 -3.73 -6.88 -15.50
C ALA A 121 -4.84 -6.86 -14.43
N ALA A 122 -5.88 -6.06 -14.67
CA ALA A 122 -7.07 -6.01 -13.85
C ALA A 122 -8.30 -6.02 -14.75
N GLY A 123 -9.36 -6.73 -14.32
CA GLY A 123 -10.59 -6.80 -15.08
C GLY A 123 -11.81 -6.93 -14.18
N ARG A 124 -12.94 -6.45 -14.68
CA ARG A 124 -14.27 -6.65 -14.09
C ARG A 124 -15.25 -7.07 -15.16
N TYR A 125 -15.97 -8.12 -14.88
CA TYR A 125 -17.06 -8.62 -15.69
C TYR A 125 -18.39 -8.47 -14.95
N ASP A 126 -19.27 -7.63 -15.46
CA ASP A 126 -20.61 -7.41 -14.92
C ASP A 126 -21.55 -8.43 -15.57
N ILE A 127 -21.94 -9.49 -14.82
CA ILE A 127 -22.74 -10.62 -15.30
C ILE A 127 -24.18 -10.19 -15.47
N ALA A 128 -24.73 -9.51 -14.47
CA ALA A 128 -26.08 -8.99 -14.44
C ALA A 128 -26.15 -7.80 -13.47
N ARG A 129 -27.31 -7.15 -13.38
CA ARG A 129 -27.50 -6.06 -12.41
C ARG A 129 -27.22 -6.55 -10.98
N GLY A 130 -26.26 -5.92 -10.32
CA GLY A 130 -25.82 -6.27 -8.96
C GLY A 130 -24.97 -7.54 -8.87
N ILE A 131 -24.54 -8.14 -9.98
CA ILE A 131 -23.66 -9.31 -9.99
C ILE A 131 -22.41 -8.98 -10.78
N SER A 132 -21.25 -8.99 -10.13
CA SER A 132 -19.98 -8.79 -10.80
C SER A 132 -18.89 -9.71 -10.27
N VAL A 133 -17.93 -10.01 -11.13
CA VAL A 133 -16.67 -10.68 -10.78
C VAL A 133 -15.54 -9.79 -11.25
N ALA A 134 -14.56 -9.59 -10.37
CA ALA A 134 -13.35 -8.84 -10.72
C ALA A 134 -12.11 -9.66 -10.36
N GLY A 135 -11.02 -9.40 -11.07
CA GLY A 135 -9.75 -10.04 -10.80
C GLY A 135 -8.60 -9.11 -11.12
N THR A 136 -7.50 -9.29 -10.41
CA THR A 136 -6.24 -8.63 -10.68
C THR A 136 -5.09 -9.62 -10.55
N ASN A 137 -4.07 -9.43 -11.36
CA ASN A 137 -2.79 -10.09 -11.19
C ASN A 137 -1.69 -9.05 -11.39
N THR A 138 -0.68 -9.07 -10.52
CA THR A 138 0.50 -8.21 -10.63
C THR A 138 1.73 -9.05 -10.32
N TYR A 139 2.71 -8.99 -11.20
CA TYR A 139 4.03 -9.59 -11.01
C TYR A 139 5.10 -8.52 -11.13
N GLY A 140 6.08 -8.55 -10.23
CA GLY A 140 7.17 -7.58 -10.26
C GLY A 140 8.36 -7.97 -9.40
N GLU A 141 9.44 -7.22 -9.58
CA GLU A 141 10.63 -7.22 -8.75
C GLU A 141 10.66 -5.93 -7.93
N TYR A 142 10.95 -6.07 -6.65
CA TYR A 142 10.96 -4.99 -5.66
C TYR A 142 12.18 -5.12 -4.77
N HIS A 143 12.53 -4.03 -4.10
CA HIS A 143 13.61 -3.99 -3.13
C HIS A 143 13.08 -3.61 -1.74
N GLU A 144 13.58 -4.28 -0.72
CA GLU A 144 13.35 -3.97 0.68
C GLU A 144 14.44 -3.01 1.16
N ALA A 145 14.04 -1.90 1.74
CA ALA A 145 14.97 -0.86 2.17
C ALA A 145 15.95 -1.36 3.25
N LEU A 146 17.15 -0.80 3.30
CA LEU A 146 18.20 -1.15 4.27
C LEU A 146 17.81 -0.89 5.73
N TYR A 147 16.87 0.00 5.98
CA TYR A 147 16.35 0.29 7.32
C TYR A 147 15.17 -0.61 7.74
N SER A 148 14.80 -1.58 6.91
CA SER A 148 13.79 -2.60 7.26
C SER A 148 14.23 -3.38 8.51
N PRO A 149 13.31 -3.75 9.42
CA PRO A 149 13.64 -4.61 10.55
C PRO A 149 14.16 -5.99 10.13
N ASN A 150 13.91 -6.38 8.88
CA ASN A 150 14.37 -7.64 8.29
C ASN A 150 15.79 -7.57 7.69
N THR A 151 16.42 -6.41 7.71
CA THR A 151 17.76 -6.21 7.15
C THR A 151 18.83 -6.83 8.05
N VAL A 152 19.77 -7.55 7.44
CA VAL A 152 20.96 -8.03 8.15
C VAL A 152 21.94 -6.88 8.29
N GLY A 153 22.41 -6.60 9.52
CA GLY A 153 23.15 -5.39 9.84
C GLY A 153 24.47 -5.15 9.11
N SER A 154 25.00 -6.14 8.40
CA SER A 154 26.21 -6.03 7.54
C SER A 154 25.90 -6.04 6.03
N GLN A 155 24.65 -5.99 5.63
CA GLN A 155 24.22 -5.94 4.24
C GLN A 155 24.53 -4.58 3.61
N ILE A 156 25.03 -4.57 2.38
CA ILE A 156 25.51 -3.36 1.69
C ILE A 156 24.55 -2.83 0.62
N SER A 157 23.52 -3.59 0.26
CA SER A 157 22.50 -3.20 -0.74
C SER A 157 21.10 -3.64 -0.30
N PRO A 158 20.05 -2.99 -0.78
CA PRO A 158 18.65 -3.41 -0.54
C PRO A 158 18.39 -4.86 -0.93
N THR A 159 17.52 -5.56 -0.16
CA THR A 159 17.15 -6.93 -0.47
C THR A 159 16.15 -6.97 -1.62
N ARG A 160 16.53 -7.58 -2.74
CA ARG A 160 15.66 -7.79 -3.89
C ARG A 160 14.72 -8.96 -3.67
N PHE A 161 13.47 -8.81 -4.08
CA PHE A 161 12.48 -9.89 -4.06
C PHE A 161 11.48 -9.77 -5.22
N HIS A 162 10.98 -10.91 -5.67
CA HIS A 162 9.85 -10.97 -6.60
C HIS A 162 8.57 -11.20 -5.83
N LYS A 163 7.51 -10.48 -6.23
CA LYS A 163 6.15 -10.67 -5.74
C LYS A 163 5.21 -10.97 -6.91
N ASN A 164 4.43 -12.05 -6.79
CA ASN A 164 3.24 -12.26 -7.60
C ASN A 164 2.03 -12.12 -6.69
N HIS A 165 1.14 -11.21 -7.02
CA HIS A 165 -0.14 -11.01 -6.35
C HIS A 165 -1.27 -11.34 -7.31
N SER A 166 -2.17 -12.22 -6.90
CA SER A 166 -3.39 -12.55 -7.64
C SER A 166 -4.58 -12.40 -6.70
N GLU A 167 -5.65 -11.75 -7.17
CA GLU A 167 -6.89 -11.59 -6.42
C GLU A 167 -8.08 -11.80 -7.34
N VAL A 168 -9.12 -12.45 -6.82
CA VAL A 168 -10.43 -12.59 -7.46
C VAL A 168 -11.49 -12.24 -6.43
N THR A 169 -12.45 -11.40 -6.82
CA THR A 169 -13.59 -11.01 -5.99
C THR A 169 -14.89 -11.24 -6.76
N ALA A 170 -15.93 -11.60 -6.04
CA ALA A 170 -17.30 -11.71 -6.56
C ALA A 170 -18.24 -10.94 -5.65
N SER A 171 -19.20 -10.25 -6.22
CA SER A 171 -20.24 -9.56 -5.46
C SER A 171 -21.62 -9.81 -6.02
N TYR A 172 -22.59 -9.94 -5.13
CA TYR A 172 -24.00 -10.07 -5.41
C TYR A 172 -24.78 -9.07 -4.56
N HIS A 173 -25.30 -8.02 -5.18
CA HIS A 173 -26.01 -6.93 -4.50
C HIS A 173 -27.21 -6.45 -5.34
N PRO A 174 -28.27 -7.27 -5.45
CA PRO A 174 -29.44 -6.93 -6.28
C PRO A 174 -30.38 -5.92 -5.63
N ALA A 175 -30.38 -5.82 -4.30
CA ALA A 175 -31.24 -4.98 -3.48
C ALA A 175 -30.50 -4.53 -2.20
N SER A 176 -31.20 -4.29 -1.10
CA SER A 176 -30.61 -3.84 0.18
C SER A 176 -29.72 -4.88 0.87
N LEU A 177 -29.90 -6.16 0.57
CA LEU A 177 -29.01 -7.22 1.05
C LEU A 177 -28.01 -7.60 -0.03
N GLY A 178 -26.75 -7.74 0.36
CA GLY A 178 -25.70 -8.16 -0.51
C GLY A 178 -24.68 -9.08 0.16
N ILE A 179 -23.94 -9.77 -0.67
CA ILE A 179 -22.84 -10.64 -0.27
C ILE A 179 -21.66 -10.45 -1.21
N GLY A 180 -20.48 -10.38 -0.64
CA GLY A 180 -19.20 -10.36 -1.36
C GLY A 180 -18.31 -11.49 -0.88
N ALA A 181 -17.46 -11.99 -1.75
CA ALA A 181 -16.42 -12.95 -1.42
C ALA A 181 -15.16 -12.62 -2.20
N GLY A 182 -14.01 -12.91 -1.62
CA GLY A 182 -12.72 -12.71 -2.29
C GLY A 182 -11.71 -13.76 -1.87
N PHE A 183 -10.77 -13.98 -2.78
CA PHE A 183 -9.61 -14.83 -2.58
C PHE A 183 -8.39 -14.15 -3.16
N SER A 184 -7.30 -14.12 -2.40
CA SER A 184 -6.01 -13.64 -2.89
C SER A 184 -4.87 -14.60 -2.58
N LEU A 185 -3.84 -14.55 -3.41
CA LEU A 185 -2.60 -15.29 -3.30
C LEU A 185 -1.42 -14.35 -3.55
N ASP A 186 -0.54 -14.25 -2.57
CA ASP A 186 0.78 -13.65 -2.71
C ASP A 186 1.85 -14.73 -2.74
N ARG A 187 2.74 -14.68 -3.72
CA ARG A 187 3.98 -15.45 -3.77
C ARG A 187 5.16 -14.50 -3.66
N LEU A 188 6.01 -14.70 -2.64
CA LEU A 188 7.23 -13.93 -2.43
C LEU A 188 8.46 -14.82 -2.53
N THR A 189 9.48 -14.33 -3.24
CA THR A 189 10.77 -15.02 -3.38
C THR A 189 11.89 -14.00 -3.24
N TYR A 190 12.82 -14.24 -2.32
CA TYR A 190 13.87 -13.31 -1.93
C TYR A 190 15.21 -13.73 -2.47
N ALA A 191 15.97 -12.76 -2.99
CA ALA A 191 17.34 -12.94 -3.44
C ALA A 191 18.33 -12.90 -2.28
N SER A 192 19.50 -13.53 -2.46
CA SER A 192 20.64 -13.37 -1.57
C SER A 192 21.21 -11.96 -1.66
N VAL A 193 21.79 -11.45 -0.59
CA VAL A 193 22.38 -10.12 -0.51
C VAL A 193 23.85 -10.17 -0.14
N PRO A 194 24.69 -9.28 -0.72
CA PRO A 194 26.09 -9.18 -0.37
C PRO A 194 26.31 -8.52 0.99
N LEU A 195 27.34 -8.95 1.69
CA LEU A 195 27.74 -8.47 2.99
C LEU A 195 29.00 -7.60 2.93
N LEU A 196 29.10 -6.64 3.84
CA LEU A 196 30.35 -5.91 4.09
C LEU A 196 31.41 -6.89 4.58
N GLY A 197 32.58 -6.88 3.93
CA GLY A 197 33.64 -7.85 4.21
C GLY A 197 33.59 -9.12 3.35
N GLY A 198 32.63 -9.25 2.45
CA GLY A 198 32.47 -10.34 1.49
C GLY A 198 31.51 -11.44 1.94
N GLY A 199 31.14 -12.27 0.99
CA GLY A 199 30.13 -13.32 1.19
C GLY A 199 28.72 -12.88 0.87
N LEU A 200 27.77 -13.82 0.97
CA LEU A 200 26.34 -13.62 0.69
C LEU A 200 25.49 -14.18 1.83
N VAL A 201 24.43 -13.47 2.19
CA VAL A 201 23.35 -14.04 3.01
C VAL A 201 22.22 -14.50 2.10
N GLY A 202 21.90 -15.79 2.19
CA GLY A 202 20.73 -16.36 1.52
C GLY A 202 19.46 -15.93 2.25
N ASN A 203 18.42 -15.53 1.49
CA ASN A 203 17.11 -15.17 2.03
C ASN A 203 16.00 -16.13 1.59
N THR A 204 16.35 -17.34 1.16
CA THR A 204 15.37 -18.36 0.71
C THR A 204 14.46 -18.86 1.82
N ASP A 205 14.88 -18.71 3.08
CA ASP A 205 14.08 -19.00 4.28
C ASP A 205 12.90 -18.01 4.47
N ARG A 206 12.90 -16.92 3.72
CA ARG A 206 11.80 -15.93 3.67
C ARG A 206 10.79 -16.19 2.55
N ASN A 207 11.10 -17.13 1.65
CA ASN A 207 10.21 -17.47 0.54
C ASN A 207 8.91 -18.05 1.08
N GLN A 208 7.77 -17.48 0.62
CA GLN A 208 6.47 -17.86 1.15
C GLN A 208 5.34 -17.69 0.13
N LYS A 209 4.24 -18.36 0.44
CA LYS A 209 2.92 -18.13 -0.14
C LYS A 209 1.98 -17.64 0.95
N ALA A 210 1.27 -16.55 0.71
CA ALA A 210 0.21 -16.08 1.59
C ALA A 210 -1.13 -16.17 0.87
N TYR A 211 -2.06 -16.89 1.45
CA TYR A 211 -3.42 -17.06 0.96
C TYR A 211 -4.35 -16.26 1.86
N GLN A 212 -5.31 -15.57 1.29
CA GLN A 212 -6.38 -14.92 2.04
C GLN A 212 -7.71 -15.20 1.36
N ALA A 213 -8.72 -15.55 2.14
CA ALA A 213 -10.10 -15.67 1.69
C ALA A 213 -11.01 -14.88 2.62
N TYR A 214 -12.05 -14.27 2.10
CA TYR A 214 -13.06 -13.61 2.91
C TYR A 214 -14.46 -13.78 2.34
N ILE A 215 -15.44 -13.66 3.24
CA ILE A 215 -16.84 -13.48 2.92
C ILE A 215 -17.34 -12.26 3.68
N ARG A 216 -18.16 -11.42 3.03
CA ARG A 216 -18.74 -10.20 3.59
C ARG A 216 -20.22 -10.15 3.26
N GLY A 217 -21.06 -10.19 4.31
CA GLY A 217 -22.49 -9.87 4.21
C GLY A 217 -22.71 -8.39 4.52
N PHE A 218 -23.59 -7.71 3.79
CA PHE A 218 -23.91 -6.32 4.05
C PHE A 218 -25.39 -6.02 3.83
N TYR A 219 -25.88 -5.02 4.56
CA TYR A 219 -27.27 -4.60 4.58
C TYR A 219 -27.38 -3.07 4.50
N ASP A 220 -28.00 -2.58 3.43
CA ASP A 220 -28.32 -1.17 3.24
C ASP A 220 -29.57 -0.82 4.08
N PHE A 221 -29.36 -0.27 5.26
CA PHE A 221 -30.47 0.07 6.17
C PHE A 221 -31.04 1.46 5.90
N SER A 222 -30.31 2.30 5.17
CA SER A 222 -30.76 3.62 4.71
C SER A 222 -29.98 4.00 3.43
N PRO A 223 -30.52 4.87 2.56
CA PRO A 223 -29.75 5.39 1.43
C PRO A 223 -28.42 5.99 1.90
N GLY A 224 -27.30 5.47 1.38
CA GLY A 224 -25.96 5.89 1.75
C GLY A 224 -25.38 5.29 3.04
N TYR A 225 -26.05 4.30 3.64
CA TYR A 225 -25.56 3.61 4.84
C TYR A 225 -25.72 2.11 4.71
N SER A 226 -24.62 1.38 4.84
CA SER A 226 -24.61 -0.08 4.87
C SER A 226 -23.91 -0.58 6.13
N ALA A 227 -24.52 -1.49 6.86
CA ALA A 227 -23.82 -2.26 7.88
C ALA A 227 -23.27 -3.55 7.26
N PHE A 228 -22.15 -4.03 7.74
CA PHE A 228 -21.56 -5.29 7.25
C PHE A 228 -20.96 -6.13 8.35
N VAL A 229 -20.85 -7.42 8.06
CA VAL A 229 -20.02 -8.36 8.81
C VAL A 229 -19.11 -9.06 7.80
N LYS A 230 -17.82 -9.14 8.11
CA LYS A 230 -16.79 -9.74 7.28
C LYS A 230 -16.03 -10.79 8.08
N ALA A 231 -15.99 -12.02 7.58
CA ALA A 231 -15.14 -13.06 8.09
C ALA A 231 -13.99 -13.30 7.10
N SER A 232 -12.76 -13.33 7.60
CA SER A 232 -11.56 -13.52 6.79
C SER A 232 -10.69 -14.63 7.38
N TYR A 233 -10.05 -15.40 6.53
CA TYR A 233 -9.05 -16.39 6.88
C TYR A 233 -7.80 -16.13 6.06
N ASP A 234 -6.63 -16.16 6.70
CA ASP A 234 -5.33 -16.11 6.03
C ASP A 234 -4.46 -17.32 6.41
N SER A 235 -3.59 -17.71 5.50
CA SER A 235 -2.60 -18.75 5.71
C SER A 235 -1.30 -18.37 5.05
N ARG A 236 -0.24 -18.31 5.85
CA ARG A 236 1.13 -17.99 5.43
C ARG A 236 1.96 -19.26 5.50
N VAL A 237 2.46 -19.70 4.36
CA VAL A 237 3.22 -20.94 4.21
C VAL A 237 4.61 -20.60 3.71
N PHE A 238 5.60 -20.73 4.58
CA PHE A 238 7.01 -20.59 4.22
C PHE A 238 7.50 -21.87 3.55
N ASP A 239 8.37 -21.70 2.52
CA ASP A 239 8.90 -22.85 1.76
C ASP A 239 9.82 -23.73 2.61
N GLN A 240 10.56 -23.11 3.54
CA GLN A 240 11.42 -23.83 4.48
C GLN A 240 10.71 -24.08 5.81
N PHE A 241 10.87 -25.28 6.34
CA PHE A 241 10.26 -25.65 7.64
C PHE A 241 10.79 -24.79 8.79
N LEU A 242 12.10 -24.49 8.80
CA LEU A 242 12.73 -23.60 9.76
C LEU A 242 13.47 -22.48 9.02
N ASP A 243 13.41 -21.27 9.57
CA ASP A 243 14.26 -20.16 9.13
C ASP A 243 15.72 -20.35 9.61
N ARG A 244 16.59 -19.43 9.19
CA ARG A 244 18.02 -19.43 9.60
C ARG A 244 18.26 -19.32 11.11
N SER A 245 17.24 -18.91 11.87
CA SER A 245 17.28 -18.78 13.33
C SER A 245 16.63 -19.98 14.04
N GLY A 246 16.14 -20.98 13.31
CA GLY A 246 15.54 -22.21 13.83
C GLY A 246 14.05 -22.09 14.20
N PHE A 247 13.34 -21.07 13.70
CA PHE A 247 11.92 -20.88 13.96
C PHE A 247 11.03 -21.33 12.78
N HIS A 248 9.92 -21.95 13.10
CA HIS A 248 8.86 -22.28 12.13
C HIS A 248 7.91 -21.09 12.01
N ARG A 249 7.92 -20.42 10.83
CA ARG A 249 7.21 -19.15 10.61
C ARG A 249 5.84 -19.27 9.95
N SER A 250 5.50 -20.47 9.44
CA SER A 250 4.17 -20.65 8.85
C SER A 250 3.08 -20.46 9.89
N SER A 251 2.01 -19.79 9.51
CA SER A 251 0.93 -19.38 10.41
C SER A 251 -0.42 -19.35 9.71
N ASN A 252 -1.49 -19.39 10.50
CA ASN A 252 -2.86 -19.26 10.04
C ASN A 252 -3.57 -18.19 10.87
N GLY A 253 -4.35 -17.33 10.22
CA GLY A 253 -5.08 -16.27 10.86
C GLY A 253 -6.59 -16.32 10.59
N PHE A 254 -7.34 -15.77 11.50
CA PHE A 254 -8.77 -15.56 11.37
C PHE A 254 -9.14 -14.15 11.85
N ARG A 255 -10.08 -13.50 11.14
CA ARG A 255 -10.63 -12.21 11.53
C ARG A 255 -12.14 -12.21 11.38
N LEU A 256 -12.81 -11.57 12.32
CA LEU A 256 -14.25 -11.34 12.26
C LEU A 256 -14.53 -9.87 12.58
N ASP A 257 -14.95 -9.12 11.58
CA ASP A 257 -15.13 -7.68 11.64
C ASP A 257 -16.59 -7.33 11.43
N GLY A 258 -17.08 -6.34 12.18
CA GLY A 258 -18.34 -5.68 11.96
C GLY A 258 -18.13 -4.19 11.71
N GLY A 259 -18.82 -3.62 10.76
CA GLY A 259 -18.59 -2.23 10.41
C GLY A 259 -19.73 -1.58 9.66
N VAL A 260 -19.49 -0.33 9.27
CA VAL A 260 -20.43 0.50 8.53
C VAL A 260 -19.73 1.16 7.36
N ASP A 261 -20.33 1.01 6.16
CA ASP A 261 -20.02 1.85 4.99
C ASP A 261 -20.86 3.12 5.09
N LEU A 262 -20.20 4.24 5.00
CA LEU A 262 -20.78 5.57 5.07
C LEU A 262 -20.71 6.23 3.71
N ARG A 263 -21.83 6.63 3.17
CA ARG A 263 -21.94 7.56 2.03
C ARG A 263 -22.82 8.73 2.45
N LEU A 264 -22.42 9.31 3.58
CA LEU A 264 -23.11 10.37 4.30
C LEU A 264 -23.14 11.64 3.46
N THR A 265 -24.17 11.77 2.64
CA THR A 265 -24.33 12.97 1.83
C THR A 265 -23.13 13.16 0.86
N ASN A 266 -23.09 14.30 0.16
CA ASN A 266 -21.92 14.71 -0.63
C ASN A 266 -20.76 15.24 0.23
N LEU A 267 -20.73 14.96 1.56
CA LEU A 267 -19.77 15.53 2.49
C LEU A 267 -18.81 14.51 3.09
N ILE A 268 -19.26 13.28 3.30
CA ILE A 268 -18.42 12.23 3.91
C ILE A 268 -18.73 10.90 3.21
N ASP A 269 -17.70 10.18 2.84
CA ASP A 269 -17.76 8.77 2.47
C ASP A 269 -16.65 7.97 3.15
N GLY A 270 -16.81 6.66 3.23
CA GLY A 270 -15.79 5.76 3.73
C GLY A 270 -16.35 4.55 4.49
N GLU A 271 -15.46 3.88 5.19
CA GLU A 271 -15.74 2.66 5.95
C GLU A 271 -15.04 2.72 7.30
N ILE A 272 -15.72 2.25 8.34
CA ILE A 272 -15.14 2.00 9.67
C ILE A 272 -15.56 0.62 10.15
N PHE A 273 -14.65 -0.08 10.82
CA PHE A 273 -14.95 -1.40 11.40
C PHE A 273 -14.21 -1.63 12.70
N VAL A 274 -14.74 -2.57 13.46
CA VAL A 274 -14.13 -3.15 14.65
C VAL A 274 -14.41 -4.64 14.67
N GLY A 275 -13.47 -5.41 15.19
CA GLY A 275 -13.59 -6.86 15.21
C GLY A 275 -12.57 -7.52 16.11
N TYR A 276 -12.35 -8.78 15.84
CA TYR A 276 -11.38 -9.63 16.52
C TYR A 276 -10.50 -10.34 15.51
N LEU A 277 -9.21 -10.38 15.78
CA LEU A 277 -8.23 -11.09 14.99
C LEU A 277 -7.45 -12.09 15.85
N GLU A 278 -7.02 -13.16 15.21
CA GLU A 278 -6.03 -14.08 15.77
C GLU A 278 -5.09 -14.61 14.68
N GLN A 279 -3.83 -14.86 15.07
CA GLN A 279 -2.80 -15.47 14.24
C GLN A 279 -2.11 -16.56 15.03
N HIS A 280 -2.18 -17.79 14.53
CA HIS A 280 -1.65 -18.98 15.16
C HIS A 280 -0.37 -19.47 14.48
N TYR A 281 0.65 -19.69 15.28
CA TYR A 281 1.92 -20.31 14.88
C TYR A 281 1.98 -21.74 15.41
N ALA A 282 2.73 -22.62 14.72
CA ALA A 282 2.89 -24.01 15.16
C ALA A 282 3.51 -24.10 16.56
N GLN A 283 2.83 -24.81 17.48
CA GLN A 283 3.28 -24.96 18.86
C GLN A 283 4.07 -26.27 19.09
N ASN A 284 3.91 -27.28 18.20
CA ASN A 284 4.60 -28.58 18.27
C ASN A 284 5.94 -28.56 17.53
N VAL A 285 6.74 -27.51 17.77
CA VAL A 285 8.07 -27.28 17.19
C VAL A 285 9.08 -26.98 18.27
N PRO A 286 10.39 -27.19 18.05
CA PRO A 286 11.41 -27.00 19.09
C PRO A 286 11.42 -25.60 19.74
N THR A 287 11.12 -24.57 18.91
CA THR A 287 11.07 -23.16 19.34
C THR A 287 9.78 -22.52 18.83
N PRO A 288 8.66 -22.65 19.57
CA PRO A 288 7.37 -22.10 19.14
C PRO A 288 7.38 -20.57 19.20
N LEU A 289 6.79 -19.96 18.18
CA LEU A 289 6.53 -18.53 18.15
C LEU A 289 5.23 -18.21 18.92
N LYS A 290 5.14 -17.00 19.46
CA LYS A 290 3.97 -16.55 20.21
C LYS A 290 2.79 -16.32 19.26
N ASN A 291 1.62 -16.88 19.60
CA ASN A 291 0.35 -16.55 18.94
C ASN A 291 -0.03 -15.09 19.22
N ILE A 292 -0.76 -14.49 18.31
CA ILE A 292 -1.28 -13.13 18.43
C ILE A 292 -2.80 -13.22 18.42
N ALA A 293 -3.44 -12.48 19.31
CA ALA A 293 -4.90 -12.37 19.35
C ALA A 293 -5.28 -11.04 20.00
N GLY A 294 -6.25 -10.35 19.44
CA GLY A 294 -6.66 -9.06 19.94
C GLY A 294 -7.78 -8.41 19.17
N LEU A 295 -7.98 -7.14 19.47
CA LEU A 295 -8.94 -6.29 18.79
C LEU A 295 -8.44 -6.01 17.37
N ASP A 296 -9.30 -6.18 16.37
CA ASP A 296 -9.09 -5.67 15.02
C ASP A 296 -9.91 -4.39 14.83
N TYR A 297 -9.33 -3.39 14.22
CA TYR A 297 -10.02 -2.14 13.94
C TYR A 297 -9.35 -1.40 12.78
N GLY A 298 -10.15 -0.60 12.11
CA GLY A 298 -9.66 0.22 11.03
C GLY A 298 -10.76 0.99 10.34
N GLY A 299 -10.34 1.72 9.33
CA GLY A 299 -11.26 2.47 8.48
C GLY A 299 -10.57 3.52 7.66
N GLN A 300 -11.33 4.02 6.72
CA GLN A 300 -10.96 5.18 5.92
C GLN A 300 -12.18 6.08 5.77
N LEU A 301 -11.97 7.36 5.97
CA LEU A 301 -13.02 8.38 5.80
C LEU A 301 -12.48 9.49 4.90
N ASN A 302 -13.29 9.88 3.94
CA ASN A 302 -13.08 11.04 3.08
C ASN A 302 -14.11 12.10 3.48
N TRP A 303 -13.63 13.26 3.83
CA TRP A 303 -14.48 14.41 4.19
C TRP A 303 -14.25 15.56 3.20
N TYR A 304 -15.34 16.07 2.66
CA TYR A 304 -15.38 17.12 1.65
C TYR A 304 -16.01 18.40 2.24
N PRO A 305 -15.31 19.12 3.14
CA PRO A 305 -15.91 20.30 3.83
C PRO A 305 -16.28 21.40 2.85
N THR A 306 -15.59 21.51 1.75
CA THR A 306 -15.89 22.40 0.65
C THR A 306 -15.56 21.72 -0.68
N GLN A 307 -15.99 22.33 -1.80
CA GLN A 307 -15.58 21.87 -3.12
C GLN A 307 -14.07 22.02 -3.39
N LEU A 308 -13.36 22.86 -2.62
CA LEU A 308 -11.94 23.12 -2.79
C LEU A 308 -11.06 22.33 -1.81
N MET A 309 -11.67 21.54 -0.90
CA MET A 309 -10.95 20.82 0.14
C MET A 309 -11.42 19.39 0.26
N THR A 310 -10.46 18.46 0.34
CA THR A 310 -10.68 17.07 0.70
C THR A 310 -9.78 16.71 1.86
N VAL A 311 -10.33 16.02 2.85
CA VAL A 311 -9.58 15.50 4.01
C VAL A 311 -9.77 13.99 4.04
N HIS A 312 -8.66 13.26 4.14
CA HIS A 312 -8.65 11.79 4.25
C HIS A 312 -8.15 11.39 5.63
N LEU A 313 -8.90 10.56 6.31
CA LEU A 313 -8.49 9.90 7.55
C LEU A 313 -8.41 8.39 7.29
N THR A 314 -7.29 7.77 7.64
CA THR A 314 -7.12 6.33 7.60
C THR A 314 -6.58 5.85 8.92
N ALA A 315 -7.15 4.78 9.46
CA ALA A 315 -6.62 4.06 10.62
C ALA A 315 -6.59 2.56 10.31
N SER A 316 -5.57 1.86 10.79
CA SER A 316 -5.47 0.42 10.58
C SER A 316 -4.66 -0.27 11.68
N HIS A 317 -5.06 -1.49 11.99
CA HIS A 317 -4.31 -2.44 12.79
C HIS A 317 -3.90 -3.62 11.91
N THR A 318 -2.60 -3.93 11.81
CA THR A 318 -2.08 -4.96 10.90
C THR A 318 -1.02 -5.83 11.56
N ILE A 319 -0.94 -7.10 11.13
CA ILE A 319 0.10 -8.04 11.53
C ILE A 319 1.03 -8.26 10.34
N SER A 320 2.28 -7.82 10.48
CA SER A 320 3.32 -7.87 9.44
C SER A 320 4.38 -8.92 9.77
N ASP A 321 4.81 -9.70 8.77
CA ASP A 321 5.87 -10.70 8.97
C ASP A 321 7.22 -10.05 9.20
N VAL A 322 7.96 -10.56 10.19
CA VAL A 322 9.35 -10.21 10.46
C VAL A 322 10.19 -11.46 10.65
N ILE A 323 11.49 -11.38 10.31
CA ILE A 323 12.43 -12.52 10.44
C ILE A 323 13.42 -12.34 11.62
N ILE A 324 13.07 -11.50 12.56
CA ILE A 324 13.87 -11.33 13.77
C ILE A 324 13.76 -12.59 14.64
N SER A 325 14.89 -13.07 15.16
CA SER A 325 14.93 -14.27 16.03
C SER A 325 14.00 -14.10 17.23
N GLY A 326 13.13 -15.09 17.47
CA GLY A 326 12.18 -15.10 18.58
C GLY A 326 10.96 -14.18 18.44
N VAL A 327 10.88 -13.38 17.37
CA VAL A 327 9.73 -12.51 17.09
C VAL A 327 8.78 -13.20 16.12
N SER A 328 7.49 -13.26 16.47
CA SER A 328 6.46 -13.85 15.60
C SER A 328 6.08 -12.93 14.45
N ALA A 329 5.78 -11.68 14.75
CA ALA A 329 5.37 -10.65 13.80
C ALA A 329 5.56 -9.25 14.40
N SER A 330 5.44 -8.23 13.56
CA SER A 330 5.18 -6.86 13.98
C SER A 330 3.68 -6.61 14.00
N GLU A 331 3.17 -6.13 15.10
CA GLU A 331 1.81 -5.64 15.25
C GLU A 331 1.86 -4.12 15.11
N ASP A 332 1.25 -3.62 14.04
CA ASP A 332 1.38 -2.24 13.60
C ASP A 332 0.03 -1.52 13.67
N GLU A 333 -0.03 -0.47 14.48
CA GLU A 333 -1.17 0.42 14.60
C GLU A 333 -0.83 1.73 13.90
N SER A 334 -1.59 2.12 12.87
CA SER A 334 -1.32 3.34 12.14
C SER A 334 -2.53 4.25 12.03
N ALA A 335 -2.29 5.55 12.08
CA ALA A 335 -3.25 6.59 11.80
C ALA A 335 -2.64 7.64 10.87
N LYS A 336 -3.36 8.01 9.82
CA LYS A 336 -2.94 9.01 8.85
C LYS A 336 -4.07 10.01 8.60
N LEU A 337 -3.75 11.27 8.69
CA LEU A 337 -4.58 12.39 8.26
C LEU A 337 -3.90 13.08 7.09
N SER A 338 -4.62 13.28 6.00
CA SER A 338 -4.13 14.11 4.89
C SER A 338 -5.21 15.07 4.40
N ALA A 339 -4.79 16.21 3.93
CA ALA A 339 -5.67 17.24 3.39
C ALA A 339 -5.14 17.71 2.03
N GLU A 340 -6.06 17.95 1.12
CA GLU A 340 -5.86 18.51 -0.21
C GLU A 340 -6.64 19.82 -0.30
N TYR A 341 -6.00 20.86 -0.80
CA TYR A 341 -6.64 22.16 -0.98
C TYR A 341 -6.33 22.74 -2.35
N GLU A 342 -7.37 23.08 -3.09
CA GLU A 342 -7.27 23.73 -4.39
C GLU A 342 -7.03 25.25 -4.20
N LEU A 343 -5.76 25.67 -4.24
CA LEU A 343 -5.35 27.08 -4.18
C LEU A 343 -5.73 27.83 -5.45
N GLY A 344 -5.82 27.12 -6.55
CA GLY A 344 -6.25 27.56 -7.86
C GLY A 344 -6.55 26.36 -8.72
N TYR A 345 -7.28 26.53 -9.82
CA TYR A 345 -7.72 25.44 -10.69
C TYR A 345 -6.57 24.52 -11.17
N ASN A 346 -5.36 25.05 -11.25
CA ASN A 346 -4.15 24.35 -11.65
C ASN A 346 -3.08 24.23 -10.55
N LEU A 347 -3.40 24.64 -9.31
CA LEU A 347 -2.47 24.58 -8.17
C LEU A 347 -3.15 23.96 -6.97
N ILE A 348 -2.60 22.82 -6.52
CA ILE A 348 -3.12 22.08 -5.37
C ILE A 348 -2.03 21.97 -4.30
N ALA A 349 -2.37 22.38 -3.09
CA ALA A 349 -1.58 22.12 -1.89
C ALA A 349 -2.05 20.82 -1.23
N GLN A 350 -1.09 20.05 -0.71
CA GLN A 350 -1.36 18.85 0.07
C GLN A 350 -0.53 18.89 1.35
N ALA A 351 -1.09 18.38 2.43
CA ALA A 351 -0.38 18.14 3.68
C ALA A 351 -0.81 16.80 4.27
N TYR A 352 0.09 16.13 4.97
CA TYR A 352 -0.27 14.92 5.73
C TYR A 352 0.53 14.83 7.02
N GLY A 353 -0.06 14.13 8.01
CA GLY A 353 0.60 13.60 9.17
C GLY A 353 0.24 12.13 9.31
N GLU A 354 1.20 11.31 9.70
CA GLU A 354 1.03 9.88 9.90
C GLU A 354 1.81 9.45 11.13
N TYR A 355 1.20 8.61 11.94
CA TYR A 355 1.82 7.98 13.10
C TYR A 355 1.59 6.49 13.02
N THR A 356 2.66 5.71 13.18
CA THR A 356 2.59 4.26 13.31
C THR A 356 3.31 3.83 14.56
N HIS A 357 2.62 3.04 15.39
CA HIS A 357 3.20 2.32 16.51
C HIS A 357 3.39 0.86 16.11
N SER A 358 4.60 0.33 16.29
CA SER A 358 4.94 -1.06 15.96
C SER A 358 5.43 -1.77 17.20
N HIS A 359 4.74 -2.85 17.58
CA HIS A 359 5.17 -3.74 18.65
C HIS A 359 5.62 -5.08 18.09
N LEU A 360 6.86 -5.50 18.41
CA LEU A 360 7.41 -6.76 17.92
C LEU A 360 7.03 -7.91 18.87
N GLN A 361 6.06 -8.72 18.48
CA GLN A 361 5.50 -9.81 19.29
C GLN A 361 6.54 -10.91 19.57
N GLY A 362 6.83 -11.12 20.86
CA GLY A 362 7.91 -12.01 21.33
C GLY A 362 9.19 -11.27 21.72
N SER A 363 9.24 -9.95 21.59
CA SER A 363 10.32 -9.06 21.99
C SER A 363 9.77 -7.91 22.83
N SER A 364 10.65 -7.24 23.57
CA SER A 364 10.34 -5.96 24.25
C SER A 364 10.50 -4.76 23.34
N ARG A 365 10.87 -4.96 22.07
CA ARG A 365 11.08 -3.85 21.12
C ARG A 365 9.74 -3.25 20.69
N SER A 366 9.71 -1.91 20.79
CA SER A 366 8.62 -1.06 20.31
C SER A 366 9.20 0.12 19.57
N ASP A 367 8.64 0.42 18.41
CA ASP A 367 9.09 1.49 17.53
C ASP A 367 7.91 2.42 17.20
N ASP A 368 8.12 3.73 17.30
CA ASP A 368 7.20 4.77 16.89
C ASP A 368 7.70 5.46 15.61
N TYR A 369 6.81 5.68 14.64
CA TYR A 369 7.13 6.26 13.34
C TYR A 369 6.25 7.49 13.06
N PRO A 370 6.51 8.64 13.71
CA PRO A 370 5.87 9.88 13.29
C PRO A 370 6.39 10.34 11.94
N SER A 371 5.50 10.88 11.12
CA SER A 371 5.88 11.48 9.86
C SER A 371 4.90 12.53 9.40
N ALA A 372 5.39 13.54 8.70
CA ALA A 372 4.59 14.61 8.14
C ALA A 372 5.19 15.10 6.82
N GLY A 373 4.37 15.69 5.98
CA GLY A 373 4.85 16.27 4.73
C GLY A 373 3.86 17.25 4.15
N ILE A 374 4.41 18.12 3.29
CA ILE A 374 3.65 19.09 2.51
C ILE A 374 4.08 19.00 1.06
N SER A 375 3.18 19.27 0.13
CA SER A 375 3.53 19.39 -1.27
C SER A 375 2.65 20.38 -2.01
N LEU A 376 3.20 20.92 -3.10
CA LEU A 376 2.51 21.80 -4.05
C LEU A 376 2.58 21.15 -5.43
N LYS A 377 1.42 20.86 -6.01
CA LYS A 377 1.28 20.31 -7.35
C LYS A 377 0.74 21.37 -8.28
N TYR A 378 1.49 21.67 -9.34
CA TYR A 378 1.15 22.63 -10.37
C TYR A 378 0.91 21.91 -11.71
N PHE A 379 -0.28 22.03 -12.27
CA PHE A 379 -0.62 21.54 -13.59
C PHE A 379 -0.27 22.64 -14.61
N MET A 380 0.74 22.38 -15.44
CA MET A 380 1.18 23.33 -16.46
C MET A 380 0.27 23.32 -17.69
N ASN A 381 -0.08 22.12 -18.14
CA ASN A 381 -0.98 21.86 -19.28
C ASN A 381 -1.43 20.38 -19.27
N ALA A 382 -2.10 19.94 -20.35
CA ALA A 382 -2.58 18.55 -20.48
C ALA A 382 -1.46 17.48 -20.59
N TYR A 383 -0.20 17.89 -20.68
CA TYR A 383 0.93 16.97 -20.86
C TYR A 383 1.95 17.04 -19.74
N LEU A 384 1.98 18.14 -18.99
CA LEU A 384 3.02 18.41 -18.01
C LEU A 384 2.45 18.88 -16.68
N SER A 385 2.97 18.34 -15.59
CA SER A 385 2.77 18.88 -14.26
C SER A 385 4.08 18.84 -13.45
N ALA A 386 4.20 19.74 -12.48
CA ALA A 386 5.31 19.78 -11.54
C ALA A 386 4.81 19.57 -10.12
N ASN A 387 5.65 19.04 -9.24
CA ASN A 387 5.38 18.91 -7.82
C ASN A 387 6.63 19.21 -7.01
N LEU A 388 6.49 20.05 -5.99
CA LEU A 388 7.50 20.31 -4.98
C LEU A 388 7.02 19.69 -3.66
N SER A 389 7.88 18.96 -2.95
CA SER A 389 7.52 18.35 -1.67
C SER A 389 8.61 18.51 -0.63
N TYR A 390 8.18 18.51 0.64
CA TYR A 390 9.00 18.32 1.81
C TYR A 390 8.37 17.23 2.66
N ASP A 391 9.17 16.26 3.07
CA ASP A 391 8.77 15.13 3.88
C ASP A 391 9.71 15.00 5.07
N HIS A 392 9.16 14.86 6.27
CA HIS A 392 9.85 14.52 7.50
C HIS A 392 9.45 13.14 7.98
N ALA A 393 10.41 12.36 8.45
CA ALA A 393 10.21 11.04 9.01
C ALA A 393 11.14 10.79 10.19
N GLU A 394 10.60 10.14 11.21
CA GLU A 394 11.37 9.74 12.39
C GLU A 394 11.07 8.30 12.76
N ARG A 395 12.02 7.61 13.35
CA ARG A 395 11.79 6.40 14.14
C ARG A 395 12.34 6.63 15.54
N SER A 396 11.46 6.55 16.52
CA SER A 396 11.78 6.51 17.92
C SER A 396 11.61 5.08 18.43
N SER A 397 12.64 4.47 18.95
CA SER A 397 12.69 3.07 19.39
C SER A 397 13.22 2.97 20.79
N ASN A 398 12.78 2.00 21.58
CA ASN A 398 13.42 1.64 22.83
C ASN A 398 14.80 0.96 22.64
N ILE A 399 15.21 0.71 21.38
CA ILE A 399 16.56 0.31 20.98
C ILE A 399 17.26 1.52 20.35
N ALA A 400 18.14 2.17 21.11
CA ALA A 400 18.74 3.45 20.71
C ALA A 400 19.43 3.44 19.33
N THR A 401 20.04 2.31 18.93
CA THR A 401 20.69 2.16 17.61
C THR A 401 19.70 2.09 16.44
N ALA A 402 18.40 1.95 16.74
CA ALA A 402 17.35 1.93 15.72
C ALA A 402 16.75 3.32 15.46
N ASN A 403 17.04 4.33 16.28
CA ASN A 403 16.50 5.68 16.11
C ASN A 403 17.06 6.35 14.86
N TYR A 404 16.24 7.15 14.20
CA TYR A 404 16.68 8.04 13.11
C TYR A 404 15.70 9.20 12.93
N GLN A 405 16.20 10.26 12.30
CA GLN A 405 15.42 11.34 11.70
C GLN A 405 15.83 11.47 10.24
N ASP A 406 14.90 11.86 9.40
CA ASP A 406 15.08 11.94 7.96
C ASP A 406 14.22 13.09 7.40
N ASN A 407 14.86 14.00 6.66
CA ASN A 407 14.22 15.12 5.99
C ASN A 407 14.54 15.06 4.51
N MET A 408 13.50 15.15 3.69
CA MET A 408 13.64 15.05 2.26
C MET A 408 12.94 16.23 1.57
N ILE A 409 13.65 16.87 0.65
CA ILE A 409 13.09 17.87 -0.25
C ILE A 409 13.12 17.30 -1.66
N GLY A 410 11.97 17.22 -2.31
CA GLY A 410 11.84 16.62 -3.63
C GLY A 410 11.17 17.55 -4.65
N PHE A 411 11.64 17.47 -5.88
CA PHE A 411 11.01 18.11 -7.04
C PHE A 411 10.74 17.05 -8.10
N ARG A 412 9.53 17.06 -8.66
CA ARG A 412 9.09 16.14 -9.70
C ARG A 412 8.53 16.88 -10.89
N ILE A 413 8.88 16.41 -12.08
CA ILE A 413 8.18 16.72 -13.34
C ILE A 413 7.51 15.46 -13.82
N THR A 414 6.23 15.56 -14.18
CA THR A 414 5.44 14.47 -14.77
C THR A 414 5.07 14.85 -16.19
N GLY A 415 5.48 14.01 -17.16
CA GLY A 415 4.95 13.99 -18.51
C GLY A 415 3.89 12.92 -18.68
N HIS A 416 2.78 13.22 -19.34
CA HIS A 416 1.71 12.27 -19.64
C HIS A 416 0.95 12.64 -20.92
N ILE A 417 0.31 11.65 -21.53
CA ILE A 417 -0.49 11.85 -22.77
C ILE A 417 -1.90 11.28 -22.54
#